data_36b4c28e46aed7435a8260341787403f
#
_entry.id   36b4c28e46aed7435a8260341787403f
#
_cell.length_a   1.000
_cell.length_b   1.000
_cell.length_c   1.000
_cell.angle_alpha   90.00
_cell.angle_beta   90.00
_cell.angle_gamma   90.00
#
_symmetry.space_group_name_H-M   'P 1'
#
loop_
_entity.id
_entity.type
_entity.pdbx_description
1 polymer ?
#
loop_
_entity_poly.entity_id
_entity_poly.type
_entity_poly.pdbx_seq_one_letter_code
_entity_poly.pdbx_strand_id
1 'polypeptide(L)'
;LPPKLLPGGYVMGLSGYRHPDYGMQDGVNLIEIDYDGNIVWEFDNFENIDDPGRDHRWMARQPHNYQREGNPVGSYVPGMDAKPLSGNTLILVHQTIHNPKISDKKLLDDAMIEVDWDGNILWKWSISEHFDELGFDEAAKNVLFRDPNLRASDGGVGDYLHVNCMSYLGPN
;
A
#
# COMPACT_ATOMS: atom_id res chain seq x y z
N LEU A 1 -1.47 -1.41 -11.80
CA LEU A 1 -0.67 -2.56 -11.36
C LEU A 1 -1.17 -3.84 -12.00
N PRO A 2 -0.30 -4.73 -12.44
CA PRO A 2 -0.76 -5.98 -13.00
C PRO A 2 -1.39 -6.84 -11.88
N PRO A 3 -2.52 -7.50 -12.14
CA PRO A 3 -3.05 -8.49 -11.25
C PRO A 3 -2.07 -9.66 -11.09
N LYS A 4 -2.11 -10.33 -9.95
CA LYS A 4 -1.25 -11.47 -9.64
C LYS A 4 -2.04 -12.76 -9.71
N LEU A 5 -1.53 -13.72 -10.48
CA LEU A 5 -2.11 -15.05 -10.56
C LEU A 5 -1.68 -15.86 -9.33
N LEU A 6 -2.65 -16.51 -8.69
CA LEU A 6 -2.47 -17.44 -7.59
C LEU A 6 -2.82 -18.88 -8.03
N PRO A 7 -2.41 -19.92 -7.27
CA PRO A 7 -2.76 -21.30 -7.56
C PRO A 7 -4.27 -21.51 -7.65
N GLY A 8 -4.70 -22.45 -8.48
CA GLY A 8 -6.12 -22.80 -8.63
C GLY A 8 -6.91 -21.85 -9.54
N GLY A 9 -6.23 -20.91 -10.23
CA GLY A 9 -6.86 -19.97 -11.14
C GLY A 9 -7.40 -18.71 -10.45
N TYR A 10 -7.00 -18.48 -9.20
CA TYR A 10 -7.33 -17.25 -8.48
C TYR A 10 -6.48 -16.08 -8.97
N VAL A 11 -7.07 -14.89 -8.94
CA VAL A 11 -6.40 -13.66 -9.34
C VAL A 11 -6.58 -12.60 -8.25
N MET A 12 -5.48 -12.06 -7.78
CA MET A 12 -5.47 -10.95 -6.83
C MET A 12 -5.20 -9.65 -7.57
N GLY A 13 -5.96 -8.60 -7.27
CA GLY A 13 -5.84 -7.32 -7.94
C GLY A 13 -6.57 -6.19 -7.23
N LEU A 14 -6.52 -5.01 -7.83
CA LEU A 14 -7.22 -3.83 -7.32
C LEU A 14 -8.62 -3.73 -7.89
N SER A 15 -9.56 -3.35 -7.04
CA SER A 15 -10.89 -2.92 -7.44
C SER A 15 -11.14 -1.48 -7.00
N GLY A 16 -11.63 -0.66 -7.92
CA GLY A 16 -11.81 0.75 -7.67
C GLY A 16 -10.50 1.52 -7.56
N TYR A 17 -10.40 2.58 -8.29
CA TYR A 17 -9.24 3.45 -8.31
C TYR A 17 -9.65 4.87 -7.95
N ARG A 18 -8.89 5.52 -7.10
CA ARG A 18 -9.17 6.88 -6.71
C ARG A 18 -8.62 7.87 -7.73
N HIS A 19 -9.42 8.85 -8.10
CA HIS A 19 -9.04 9.82 -9.12
C HIS A 19 -7.84 10.66 -8.64
N PRO A 20 -6.83 10.91 -9.52
CA PRO A 20 -5.59 11.57 -9.15
C PRO A 20 -5.71 13.08 -8.86
N ASP A 21 -6.87 13.71 -9.04
CA ASP A 21 -7.09 15.15 -8.79
C ASP A 21 -6.73 15.59 -7.37
N TYR A 22 -6.69 14.65 -6.42
CA TYR A 22 -6.32 14.90 -5.02
C TYR A 22 -4.91 14.42 -4.68
N GLY A 23 -4.09 14.10 -5.66
CA GLY A 23 -2.73 13.61 -5.48
C GLY A 23 -2.64 12.17 -4.97
N MET A 24 -3.76 11.45 -4.90
CA MET A 24 -3.81 10.06 -4.45
C MET A 24 -4.10 9.12 -5.62
N GLN A 25 -3.25 8.10 -5.79
CA GLN A 25 -3.39 7.08 -6.83
C GLN A 25 -3.55 5.69 -6.21
N ASP A 26 -4.27 5.62 -5.10
CA ASP A 26 -4.37 4.42 -4.31
C ASP A 26 -5.54 3.55 -4.76
N GLY A 27 -5.34 2.26 -4.73
CA GLY A 27 -6.42 1.29 -4.86
C GLY A 27 -7.38 1.40 -3.69
N VAL A 28 -8.68 1.37 -4.01
CA VAL A 28 -9.73 1.41 -2.99
C VAL A 28 -9.80 0.09 -2.26
N ASN A 29 -9.95 -0.99 -3.03
CA ASN A 29 -10.08 -2.33 -2.52
C ASN A 29 -8.98 -3.21 -3.13
N LEU A 30 -8.38 -4.06 -2.31
CA LEU A 30 -7.58 -5.19 -2.78
C LEU A 30 -8.48 -6.42 -2.75
N ILE A 31 -8.65 -7.09 -3.89
CA ILE A 31 -9.56 -8.23 -4.03
C ILE A 31 -8.84 -9.46 -4.54
N GLU A 32 -9.38 -10.62 -4.19
CA GLU A 32 -9.07 -11.88 -4.82
C GLU A 32 -10.35 -12.44 -5.47
N ILE A 33 -10.24 -12.87 -6.72
CA ILE A 33 -11.35 -13.44 -7.49
C ILE A 33 -11.02 -14.89 -7.88
N ASP A 34 -12.05 -15.73 -7.96
CA ASP A 34 -11.95 -17.08 -8.48
C ASP A 34 -12.00 -17.10 -10.02
N TYR A 35 -11.91 -18.32 -10.60
CA TYR A 35 -11.97 -18.53 -12.05
C TYR A 35 -13.30 -18.09 -12.66
N ASP A 36 -14.39 -18.13 -11.90
CA ASP A 36 -15.74 -17.74 -12.36
C ASP A 36 -15.99 -16.22 -12.20
N GLY A 37 -15.02 -15.49 -11.63
CA GLY A 37 -15.10 -14.04 -11.43
C GLY A 37 -15.78 -13.61 -10.13
N ASN A 38 -16.02 -14.52 -9.20
CA ASN A 38 -16.57 -14.16 -7.90
C ASN A 38 -15.46 -13.62 -7.00
N ILE A 39 -15.75 -12.56 -6.23
CA ILE A 39 -14.86 -12.07 -5.18
C ILE A 39 -14.91 -13.07 -4.04
N VAL A 40 -13.75 -13.68 -3.72
CA VAL A 40 -13.58 -14.65 -2.63
C VAL A 40 -12.88 -14.06 -1.42
N TRP A 41 -12.22 -12.92 -1.60
CA TRP A 41 -11.60 -12.15 -0.53
C TRP A 41 -11.50 -10.68 -0.91
N GLU A 42 -11.63 -9.79 0.07
CA GLU A 42 -11.54 -8.34 -0.11
C GLU A 42 -10.93 -7.69 1.13
N PHE A 43 -10.10 -6.66 0.89
CA PHE A 43 -9.56 -5.81 1.92
C PHE A 43 -9.68 -4.34 1.50
N ASP A 44 -10.35 -3.52 2.31
CA ASP A 44 -10.62 -2.10 2.03
C ASP A 44 -10.59 -1.20 3.28
N ASN A 45 -10.22 -1.73 4.43
CA ASN A 45 -10.42 -1.08 5.73
C ASN A 45 -9.13 -0.57 6.40
N PHE A 46 -8.11 -0.19 5.61
CA PHE A 46 -6.86 0.33 6.17
C PHE A 46 -7.00 1.77 6.67
N GLU A 47 -7.48 2.68 5.84
CA GLU A 47 -7.63 4.09 6.21
C GLU A 47 -8.93 4.67 5.65
N ASN A 48 -9.61 5.46 6.48
CA ASN A 48 -10.78 6.22 6.05
C ASN A 48 -10.34 7.58 5.54
N ILE A 49 -10.51 7.82 4.24
CA ILE A 49 -10.05 9.03 3.57
C ILE A 49 -11.17 10.04 3.45
N ASP A 50 -10.90 11.23 3.98
CA ASP A 50 -11.73 12.42 3.88
C ASP A 50 -11.05 13.42 2.97
N ASP A 51 -11.54 13.54 1.73
CA ASP A 51 -11.08 14.54 0.78
C ASP A 51 -12.11 15.65 0.61
N PRO A 52 -11.69 16.89 0.43
CA PRO A 52 -12.60 18.00 0.16
C PRO A 52 -13.51 17.71 -1.03
N GLY A 53 -14.83 17.83 -0.80
CA GLY A 53 -15.84 17.63 -1.83
C GLY A 53 -16.15 16.18 -2.19
N ARG A 54 -15.71 15.22 -1.41
CA ARG A 54 -16.03 13.79 -1.56
C ARG A 54 -16.49 13.19 -0.24
N ASP A 55 -17.27 12.10 -0.35
CA ASP A 55 -17.68 11.33 0.83
C ASP A 55 -16.47 10.62 1.46
N HIS A 56 -16.52 10.47 2.78
CA HIS A 56 -15.62 9.60 3.52
C HIS A 56 -15.64 8.19 2.92
N ARG A 57 -14.46 7.60 2.76
CA ARG A 57 -14.34 6.25 2.24
C ARG A 57 -13.20 5.49 2.88
N TRP A 58 -13.51 4.31 3.38
CA TRP A 58 -12.51 3.32 3.72
C TRP A 58 -11.82 2.79 2.46
N MET A 59 -10.51 2.57 2.55
CA MET A 59 -9.69 2.14 1.43
C MET A 59 -8.55 1.23 1.91
N ALA A 60 -8.16 0.29 1.06
CA ALA A 60 -6.91 -0.47 1.22
C ALA A 60 -5.67 0.43 1.10
N ARG A 61 -5.78 1.53 0.37
CA ARG A 61 -4.68 2.47 0.08
C ARG A 61 -3.43 1.81 -0.49
N GLN A 62 -3.62 0.80 -1.31
CA GLN A 62 -2.55 0.05 -1.92
C GLN A 62 -2.10 0.74 -3.22
N PRO A 63 -0.87 1.31 -3.29
CA PRO A 63 -0.40 2.00 -4.49
C PRO A 63 0.25 1.06 -5.50
N HIS A 64 1.07 0.10 -5.07
CA HIS A 64 1.97 -0.62 -5.95
C HIS A 64 2.10 -2.12 -5.73
N ASN A 65 2.21 -2.62 -4.51
CA ASN A 65 2.57 -4.03 -4.29
C ASN A 65 1.78 -4.69 -3.16
N TYR A 66 1.54 -5.97 -3.33
CA TYR A 66 0.91 -6.84 -2.35
C TYR A 66 1.38 -8.27 -2.59
N GLN A 67 1.35 -9.11 -1.58
CA GLN A 67 1.87 -10.47 -1.67
C GLN A 67 1.14 -11.41 -0.72
N ARG A 68 0.52 -12.45 -1.28
CA ARG A 68 -0.10 -13.53 -0.50
C ARG A 68 0.99 -14.44 0.07
N GLU A 69 0.80 -14.91 1.30
CA GLU A 69 1.65 -15.90 1.97
C GLU A 69 1.94 -17.11 1.06
N GLY A 70 3.17 -17.61 1.10
CA GLY A 70 3.62 -18.72 0.26
C GLY A 70 3.91 -18.34 -1.19
N ASN A 71 3.79 -17.08 -1.58
CA ASN A 71 4.12 -16.56 -2.90
C ASN A 71 5.16 -15.43 -2.82
N PRO A 72 6.45 -15.75 -2.54
CA PRO A 72 7.49 -14.76 -2.25
C PRO A 72 7.92 -13.93 -3.47
N VAL A 73 7.56 -14.34 -4.68
CA VAL A 73 7.79 -13.55 -5.90
C VAL A 73 6.46 -13.01 -6.43
N GLY A 74 6.49 -11.95 -7.18
CA GLY A 74 5.29 -11.27 -7.66
C GLY A 74 4.31 -12.11 -8.49
N SER A 75 4.67 -13.34 -8.85
CA SER A 75 3.85 -14.26 -9.65
C SER A 75 4.02 -15.69 -9.14
N TYR A 76 2.95 -16.47 -9.31
CA TYR A 76 2.97 -17.89 -8.95
C TYR A 76 4.05 -18.64 -9.72
N VAL A 77 4.81 -19.46 -8.99
CA VAL A 77 5.78 -20.41 -9.54
C VAL A 77 5.36 -21.81 -9.09
N PRO A 78 5.25 -22.78 -10.00
CA PRO A 78 4.90 -24.15 -9.64
C PRO A 78 5.82 -24.70 -8.54
N GLY A 79 5.23 -25.32 -7.52
CA GLY A 79 5.94 -25.86 -6.36
C GLY A 79 5.98 -24.90 -5.15
N MET A 80 5.48 -23.68 -5.27
CA MET A 80 5.29 -22.80 -4.13
C MET A 80 4.06 -23.21 -3.32
N ASP A 81 4.13 -23.02 -2.01
CA ASP A 81 3.04 -23.29 -1.06
C ASP A 81 2.18 -22.02 -0.87
N ALA A 82 1.69 -21.47 -1.98
CA ALA A 82 0.81 -20.32 -1.92
C ALA A 82 -0.59 -20.70 -1.41
N LYS A 83 -1.20 -19.82 -0.64
CA LYS A 83 -2.47 -20.05 0.04
C LYS A 83 -3.55 -19.10 -0.50
N PRO A 84 -4.18 -19.44 -1.64
CA PRO A 84 -5.13 -18.53 -2.30
C PRO A 84 -6.39 -18.27 -1.47
N LEU A 85 -6.88 -19.27 -0.73
CA LEU A 85 -8.12 -19.14 0.08
C LEU A 85 -7.85 -19.06 1.58
N SER A 86 -6.66 -18.72 1.97
CA SER A 86 -6.23 -18.57 3.36
C SER A 86 -4.86 -17.89 3.41
N GLY A 87 -4.33 -17.74 4.60
CA GLY A 87 -3.01 -17.15 4.79
C GLY A 87 -3.03 -15.64 4.79
N ASN A 88 -1.92 -15.09 5.21
CA ASN A 88 -1.77 -13.65 5.37
C ASN A 88 -1.46 -12.96 4.05
N THR A 89 -1.71 -11.67 3.99
CA THR A 89 -1.35 -10.83 2.85
C THR A 89 -0.49 -9.68 3.35
N LEU A 90 0.72 -9.58 2.80
CA LEU A 90 1.56 -8.40 2.95
C LEU A 90 1.13 -7.37 1.92
N ILE A 91 0.88 -6.14 2.34
CA ILE A 91 0.39 -5.05 1.48
C ILE A 91 1.28 -3.83 1.69
N LEU A 92 1.81 -3.29 0.60
CA LEU A 92 2.37 -1.95 0.59
C LEU A 92 1.20 -0.97 0.55
N VAL A 93 1.15 -0.04 1.48
CA VAL A 93 0.05 0.92 1.62
C VAL A 93 0.59 2.34 1.73
N HIS A 94 -0.19 3.30 1.28
CA HIS A 94 0.00 4.69 1.65
C HIS A 94 -0.79 5.04 2.91
N GLN A 95 -0.25 5.91 3.74
CA GLN A 95 -0.97 6.54 4.83
C GLN A 95 -0.76 8.04 4.81
N THR A 96 -1.77 8.78 5.23
CA THR A 96 -1.67 10.23 5.34
C THR A 96 -1.19 10.61 6.72
N ILE A 97 -0.05 11.30 6.79
CA ILE A 97 0.55 11.72 8.06
C ILE A 97 0.88 13.20 8.09
N HIS A 98 1.08 13.72 9.31
CA HIS A 98 1.74 14.98 9.56
C HIS A 98 2.92 14.74 10.50
N ASN A 99 4.13 14.83 9.97
CA ASN A 99 5.36 14.63 10.73
C ASN A 99 6.29 15.84 10.55
N PRO A 100 6.32 16.78 11.51
CA PRO A 100 7.10 18.02 11.39
C PRO A 100 8.62 17.81 11.41
N LYS A 101 9.12 16.63 11.71
CA LYS A 101 10.53 16.29 11.53
C LYS A 101 10.90 16.10 10.06
N ILE A 102 9.94 15.67 9.23
CA ILE A 102 10.13 15.40 7.80
C ILE A 102 9.71 16.61 6.98
N SER A 103 8.52 17.16 7.25
CA SER A 103 8.00 18.36 6.59
C SER A 103 6.91 19.01 7.43
N ASP A 104 6.72 20.33 7.27
CA ASP A 104 5.57 21.07 7.83
C ASP A 104 4.28 20.84 7.01
N LYS A 105 4.39 20.14 5.89
CA LYS A 105 3.29 19.81 4.99
C LYS A 105 2.72 18.42 5.29
N LYS A 106 1.51 18.20 4.83
CA LYS A 106 0.86 16.89 4.88
C LYS A 106 1.60 15.91 3.97
N LEU A 107 1.91 14.73 4.47
CA LEU A 107 2.72 13.73 3.77
C LEU A 107 1.89 12.50 3.40
N LEU A 108 2.21 11.94 2.25
CA LEU A 108 1.84 10.60 1.86
C LEU A 108 3.03 9.69 2.21
N ASP A 109 2.88 8.93 3.28
CA ASP A 109 3.91 8.04 3.78
C ASP A 109 3.68 6.62 3.28
N ASP A 110 4.76 5.92 2.98
CA ASP A 110 4.69 4.51 2.65
C ASP A 110 4.78 3.66 3.91
N ALA A 111 3.91 2.66 3.99
CA ALA A 111 3.94 1.67 5.05
C ALA A 111 3.72 0.27 4.50
N MET A 112 4.14 -0.72 5.28
CA MET A 112 3.85 -2.12 5.01
C MET A 112 2.94 -2.64 6.10
N ILE A 113 1.89 -3.34 5.72
CA ILE A 113 1.00 -4.04 6.65
C ILE A 113 0.91 -5.51 6.28
N GLU A 114 0.76 -6.35 7.30
CA GLU A 114 0.36 -7.73 7.12
C GLU A 114 -1.05 -7.91 7.67
N VAL A 115 -1.93 -8.46 6.87
CA VAL A 115 -3.32 -8.73 7.26
C VAL A 115 -3.61 -10.23 7.16
N ASP A 116 -4.43 -10.73 8.08
CA ASP A 116 -4.93 -12.10 8.03
C ASP A 116 -6.06 -12.24 6.99
N TRP A 117 -6.61 -13.46 6.88
CA TRP A 117 -7.72 -13.74 5.97
C TRP A 117 -9.00 -12.97 6.31
N ASP A 118 -9.21 -12.65 7.59
CA ASP A 118 -10.38 -11.93 8.07
C ASP A 118 -10.22 -10.39 7.96
N GLY A 119 -9.07 -9.93 7.45
CA GLY A 119 -8.77 -8.50 7.26
C GLY A 119 -8.25 -7.80 8.52
N ASN A 120 -7.86 -8.55 9.56
CA ASN A 120 -7.23 -7.95 10.74
C ASN A 120 -5.76 -7.62 10.45
N ILE A 121 -5.33 -6.43 10.81
CA ILE A 121 -3.92 -6.02 10.68
C ILE A 121 -3.14 -6.69 11.82
N LEU A 122 -2.24 -7.59 11.45
CA LEU A 122 -1.37 -8.33 12.38
C LEU A 122 -0.07 -7.60 12.66
N TRP A 123 0.42 -6.88 11.69
CA TRP A 123 1.68 -6.15 11.76
C TRP A 123 1.66 -4.92 10.86
N LYS A 124 2.39 -3.89 11.28
CA LYS A 124 2.57 -2.66 10.51
C LYS A 124 3.98 -2.12 10.74
N TRP A 125 4.58 -1.61 9.67
CA TRP A 125 5.82 -0.85 9.69
C TRP A 125 5.68 0.39 8.81
N SER A 126 5.97 1.57 9.36
CA SER A 126 5.83 2.86 8.68
C SER A 126 7.19 3.47 8.46
N ILE A 127 7.50 3.91 7.24
CA ILE A 127 8.81 4.47 6.92
C ILE A 127 9.09 5.75 7.69
N SER A 128 8.07 6.58 7.90
CA SER A 128 8.22 7.82 8.66
C SER A 128 8.67 7.64 10.10
N GLU A 129 8.40 6.49 10.71
CA GLU A 129 8.86 6.14 12.05
C GLU A 129 10.36 5.80 12.07
N HIS A 130 10.91 5.43 10.91
CA HIS A 130 12.30 5.03 10.69
C HIS A 130 13.08 6.04 9.84
N PHE A 131 12.56 7.26 9.69
CA PHE A 131 13.12 8.27 8.78
C PHE A 131 14.60 8.56 9.03
N ASP A 132 15.03 8.61 10.29
CA ASP A 132 16.43 8.85 10.65
C ASP A 132 17.36 7.70 10.26
N GLU A 133 16.83 6.48 10.15
CA GLU A 133 17.59 5.27 9.77
C GLU A 133 17.87 5.21 8.25
N LEU A 134 17.13 5.98 7.44
CA LEU A 134 17.32 6.04 6.00
C LEU A 134 18.64 6.72 5.57
N GLY A 135 19.33 7.37 6.51
CA GLY A 135 20.66 7.93 6.27
C GLY A 135 20.69 9.17 5.37
N PHE A 136 19.59 9.89 5.22
CA PHE A 136 19.58 11.17 4.53
C PHE A 136 20.49 12.18 5.24
N ASP A 137 21.32 12.87 4.46
CA ASP A 137 22.10 14.00 4.95
C ASP A 137 21.21 15.23 5.18
N GLU A 138 21.76 16.25 5.84
CA GLU A 138 21.02 17.47 6.17
C GLU A 138 20.54 18.25 4.93
N ALA A 139 21.26 18.16 3.81
CA ALA A 139 20.85 18.81 2.57
C ALA A 139 19.59 18.14 1.99
N ALA A 140 19.57 16.80 1.95
CA ALA A 140 18.41 16.04 1.50
C ALA A 140 17.21 16.24 2.45
N LYS A 141 17.41 16.21 3.76
CA LYS A 141 16.36 16.49 4.75
C LYS A 141 15.75 17.88 4.55
N ASN A 142 16.58 18.88 4.33
CA ASN A 142 16.11 20.26 4.06
C ASN A 142 15.31 20.39 2.75
N VAL A 143 15.65 19.62 1.73
CA VAL A 143 14.87 19.57 0.47
C VAL A 143 13.51 18.96 0.74
N LEU A 144 13.46 17.80 1.37
CA LEU A 144 12.20 17.11 1.73
C LEU A 144 11.30 17.98 2.61
N PHE A 145 11.88 18.68 3.59
CA PHE A 145 11.13 19.57 4.46
C PHE A 145 10.40 20.67 3.69
N ARG A 146 11.06 21.29 2.72
CA ARG A 146 10.51 22.41 1.93
C ARG A 146 9.60 21.96 0.81
N ASP A 147 9.95 20.87 0.15
CA ASP A 147 9.23 20.34 -1.01
C ASP A 147 9.19 18.80 -1.01
N PRO A 148 8.26 18.21 -0.27
CA PRO A 148 8.10 16.76 -0.24
C PRO A 148 7.30 16.23 -1.45
N ASN A 149 7.62 16.69 -2.66
CA ASN A 149 6.97 16.24 -3.89
C ASN A 149 5.43 16.36 -3.87
N LEU A 150 4.92 17.58 -3.72
CA LEU A 150 3.48 17.83 -3.74
C LEU A 150 2.88 17.57 -5.13
N ARG A 151 1.86 16.72 -5.18
CA ARG A 151 1.19 16.34 -6.45
C ARG A 151 -0.01 17.19 -6.80
N ALA A 152 -0.66 17.82 -5.83
CA ALA A 152 -1.80 18.69 -6.06
C ALA A 152 -1.41 20.16 -5.85
N SER A 153 -1.95 21.05 -6.68
CA SER A 153 -1.65 22.48 -6.66
C SER A 153 -2.07 23.17 -5.35
N ASP A 154 -3.16 22.70 -4.73
CA ASP A 154 -3.78 23.37 -3.57
C ASP A 154 -3.82 22.42 -2.36
N GLY A 155 -2.72 22.37 -1.62
CA GLY A 155 -2.66 21.60 -0.38
C GLY A 155 -2.56 20.09 -0.57
N GLY A 156 -2.01 19.68 -1.69
CA GLY A 156 -1.76 18.26 -1.97
C GLY A 156 -0.86 17.60 -0.95
N VAL A 157 -0.84 16.29 -0.97
CA VAL A 157 -0.07 15.46 -0.05
C VAL A 157 1.28 15.17 -0.67
N GLY A 158 2.36 15.40 0.08
CA GLY A 158 3.73 15.18 -0.38
C GLY A 158 4.09 13.70 -0.37
N ASP A 159 4.21 13.12 -1.54
CA ASP A 159 4.65 11.75 -1.77
C ASP A 159 6.19 11.72 -1.81
N TYR A 160 6.81 11.68 -0.65
CA TYR A 160 8.21 12.03 -0.49
C TYR A 160 9.21 10.89 -0.72
N LEU A 161 8.79 9.63 -0.68
CA LEU A 161 9.65 8.45 -0.90
C LEU A 161 9.21 7.62 -2.10
N HIS A 162 7.92 7.37 -2.23
CA HIS A 162 7.31 6.64 -3.35
C HIS A 162 7.86 5.21 -3.52
N VAL A 163 7.68 4.38 -2.49
CA VAL A 163 8.12 2.98 -2.52
C VAL A 163 7.28 2.16 -3.50
N ASN A 164 7.93 1.42 -4.39
CA ASN A 164 7.27 0.69 -5.46
C ASN A 164 7.11 -0.81 -5.20
N CYS A 165 7.97 -1.39 -4.38
CA CYS A 165 7.89 -2.84 -4.14
C CYS A 165 8.39 -3.23 -2.75
N MET A 166 7.93 -4.39 -2.33
CA MET A 166 8.37 -5.11 -1.15
C MET A 166 8.37 -6.61 -1.44
N SER A 167 9.06 -7.41 -0.67
CA SER A 167 9.05 -8.86 -0.79
C SER A 167 9.25 -9.53 0.55
N TYR A 168 8.55 -10.62 0.76
CA TYR A 168 8.91 -11.59 1.80
C TYR A 168 10.26 -12.22 1.45
N LEU A 169 11.17 -12.20 2.40
CA LEU A 169 12.44 -12.93 2.24
C LEU A 169 12.31 -14.40 2.66
N GLY A 170 11.20 -14.75 3.30
CA GLY A 170 11.00 -16.08 3.86
C GLY A 170 11.74 -16.27 5.20
N PRO A 171 11.58 -17.41 5.85
CA PRO A 171 12.39 -17.76 6.99
C PRO A 171 13.85 -17.95 6.56
N ASN A 172 14.76 -17.28 7.23
CA ASN A 172 16.20 -17.50 7.07
C ASN A 172 16.61 -18.84 7.67
#